data_79192bdbd932ee1b63453acb3b979f6a
#
_entry.id   79192bdbd932ee1b63453acb3b979f6a
#
_cell.length_a   1.000
_cell.length_b   1.000
_cell.length_c   1.000
_cell.angle_alpha   90.00
_cell.angle_beta   90.00
_cell.angle_gamma   90.00
#
_symmetry.space_group_name_H-M   'P 1'
#
loop_
_entity.id
_entity.type
_entity.pdbx_description
1 polymer ?
#
loop_
_entity_poly.entity_id
_entity_poly.type
_entity_poly.pdbx_seq_one_letter_code
_entity_poly.pdbx_strand_id
1 'polypeptide(L)'
;GEQRFGRDGNNVSLADAWASGKRLPRHKRSLAISTARSFMFNDYLDTRVQAGTWNTTLPGEKANLDGTGSVFNVEEVDDEIRRRCSEMDIHPTGELPGDGSDGTHERWIAALGKARVEPGTRSLRLRVSDLTWKIGEDAFELKFTLGRGAFATSVMREIVVTRPPMSVPPVS
;
A
#
# COMPACT_ATOMS: atom_id res chain seq x y z
N GLY A 1 -0.33 1.31 7.37
CA GLY A 1 -1.16 1.46 8.56
C GLY A 1 -0.98 0.28 9.53
N GLU A 2 -1.53 0.36 10.73
CA GLU A 2 -1.37 -0.65 11.81
C GLU A 2 -1.74 -2.07 11.41
N GLN A 3 -2.73 -2.24 10.55
CA GLN A 3 -3.10 -3.57 10.04
C GLN A 3 -1.94 -4.28 9.31
N ARG A 4 -1.06 -3.52 8.65
CA ARG A 4 0.10 -4.08 7.94
C ARG A 4 1.35 -4.08 8.81
N PHE A 5 1.60 -2.95 9.49
CA PHE A 5 2.85 -2.74 10.22
C PHE A 5 2.77 -3.14 11.69
N GLY A 6 1.57 -3.51 12.18
CA GLY A 6 1.31 -3.86 13.57
C GLY A 6 1.17 -2.63 14.47
N ARG A 7 0.71 -2.86 15.69
CA ARG A 7 0.72 -1.81 16.72
C ARG A 7 2.19 -1.45 17.02
N ASP A 8 2.50 -0.16 17.03
CA ASP A 8 3.84 0.38 17.30
C ASP A 8 4.94 -0.15 16.33
N GLY A 9 4.56 -0.57 15.12
CA GLY A 9 5.52 -1.06 14.12
C GLY A 9 6.09 -2.46 14.38
N ASN A 10 5.50 -3.25 15.26
CA ASN A 10 6.00 -4.58 15.64
C ASN A 10 6.27 -5.52 14.45
N ASN A 11 5.52 -5.38 13.36
CA ASN A 11 5.75 -6.19 12.16
C ASN A 11 7.00 -5.73 11.38
N VAL A 12 7.42 -4.47 11.52
CA VAL A 12 8.68 -3.97 10.93
C VAL A 12 9.87 -4.62 11.65
N SER A 13 9.84 -4.66 12.98
CA SER A 13 10.85 -5.38 13.76
C SER A 13 10.90 -6.87 13.44
N LEU A 14 9.75 -7.48 13.13
CA LEU A 14 9.68 -8.86 12.67
C LEU A 14 10.35 -9.04 11.30
N ALA A 15 10.15 -8.09 10.38
CA ALA A 15 10.79 -8.07 9.06
C ALA A 15 12.32 -7.95 9.19
N ASP A 16 12.81 -7.07 10.07
CA ASP A 16 14.24 -6.94 10.35
C ASP A 16 14.86 -8.22 10.93
N ALA A 17 14.17 -8.83 11.88
CA ALA A 17 14.62 -10.09 12.47
C ALA A 17 14.69 -11.22 11.43
N TRP A 18 13.70 -11.30 10.54
CA TRP A 18 13.68 -12.25 9.44
C TRP A 18 14.85 -12.00 8.47
N ALA A 19 15.05 -10.76 8.03
CA ALA A 19 16.11 -10.38 7.11
C ALA A 19 17.52 -10.60 7.70
N SER A 20 17.64 -10.53 9.02
CA SER A 20 18.87 -10.86 9.77
C SER A 20 19.10 -12.37 9.94
N GLY A 21 18.25 -13.22 9.34
CA GLY A 21 18.41 -14.68 9.35
C GLY A 21 17.69 -15.41 10.48
N LYS A 22 16.87 -14.72 11.29
CA LYS A 22 16.08 -15.39 12.34
C LYS A 22 15.09 -16.35 11.71
N ARG A 23 15.10 -17.61 12.16
CA ARG A 23 14.10 -18.60 11.75
C ARG A 23 12.72 -18.24 12.32
N LEU A 24 11.73 -18.12 11.44
CA LEU A 24 10.35 -17.81 11.81
C LEU A 24 9.40 -18.91 11.34
N PRO A 25 8.33 -19.18 12.10
CA PRO A 25 7.23 -20.01 11.62
C PRO A 25 6.66 -19.46 10.29
N ARG A 26 6.09 -20.34 9.45
CA ARG A 26 5.65 -19.99 8.08
C ARG A 26 4.75 -18.73 8.04
N HIS A 27 3.77 -18.64 8.95
CA HIS A 27 2.85 -17.50 9.00
C HIS A 27 3.57 -16.18 9.34
N LYS A 28 4.51 -16.20 10.31
CA LYS A 28 5.31 -15.02 10.68
C LYS A 28 6.29 -14.64 9.58
N ARG A 29 6.88 -15.61 8.88
CA ARG A 29 7.73 -15.35 7.71
C ARG A 29 6.95 -14.67 6.59
N SER A 30 5.75 -15.16 6.25
CA SER A 30 4.89 -14.53 5.25
C SER A 30 4.52 -13.09 5.64
N LEU A 31 4.23 -12.86 6.92
CA LEU A 31 3.96 -11.52 7.43
C LEU A 31 5.19 -10.61 7.32
N ALA A 32 6.38 -11.08 7.71
CA ALA A 32 7.64 -10.34 7.61
C ALA A 32 7.94 -9.92 6.17
N ILE A 33 7.85 -10.85 5.21
CA ILE A 33 8.02 -10.60 3.77
C ILE A 33 7.02 -9.54 3.29
N SER A 34 5.75 -9.72 3.61
CA SER A 34 4.70 -8.79 3.21
C SER A 34 4.88 -7.39 3.82
N THR A 35 5.38 -7.32 5.05
CA THR A 35 5.66 -6.06 5.74
C THR A 35 6.84 -5.35 5.09
N ALA A 36 7.98 -6.03 4.86
CA ALA A 36 9.15 -5.46 4.21
C ALA A 36 8.80 -4.88 2.84
N ARG A 37 8.12 -5.66 1.99
CA ARG A 37 7.70 -5.22 0.65
C ARG A 37 6.76 -4.01 0.70
N SER A 38 5.82 -4.00 1.64
CA SER A 38 4.88 -2.88 1.79
C SER A 38 5.53 -1.63 2.35
N PHE A 39 6.57 -1.78 3.15
CA PHE A 39 7.34 -0.65 3.67
C PHE A 39 8.10 0.04 2.53
N MET A 40 8.89 -0.73 1.78
CA MET A 40 9.62 -0.21 0.61
C MET A 40 8.70 0.41 -0.45
N PHE A 41 7.54 -0.23 -0.70
CA PHE A 41 6.52 0.36 -1.56
C PHE A 41 6.00 1.71 -1.04
N ASN A 42 5.80 1.84 0.27
CA ASN A 42 5.33 3.11 0.87
C ASN A 42 6.40 4.19 0.81
N ASP A 43 7.69 3.86 0.95
CA ASP A 43 8.78 4.82 0.77
C ASP A 43 8.78 5.37 -0.67
N TYR A 44 8.60 4.49 -1.66
CA TYR A 44 8.44 4.92 -3.05
C TYR A 44 7.18 5.78 -3.22
N LEU A 45 6.04 5.36 -2.68
CA LEU A 45 4.80 6.14 -2.75
C LEU A 45 4.97 7.53 -2.10
N ASP A 46 5.69 7.62 -0.99
CA ASP A 46 5.97 8.90 -0.33
C ASP A 46 6.75 9.86 -1.26
N THR A 47 7.77 9.37 -1.95
CA THR A 47 8.49 10.18 -2.95
C THR A 47 7.56 10.70 -4.05
N ARG A 48 6.62 9.87 -4.52
CA ARG A 48 5.62 10.23 -5.53
C ARG A 48 4.61 11.25 -5.01
N VAL A 49 4.21 11.14 -3.74
CA VAL A 49 3.32 12.11 -3.07
C VAL A 49 4.01 13.46 -2.92
N GLN A 50 5.26 13.48 -2.46
CA GLN A 50 6.05 14.71 -2.32
C GLN A 50 6.29 15.41 -3.66
N ALA A 51 6.48 14.64 -4.73
CA ALA A 51 6.63 15.16 -6.09
C ALA A 51 5.29 15.55 -6.76
N GLY A 52 4.15 15.30 -6.12
CA GLY A 52 2.81 15.54 -6.69
C GLY A 52 2.45 14.61 -7.87
N THR A 53 3.16 13.49 -8.03
CA THR A 53 3.03 12.58 -9.20
C THR A 53 2.38 11.22 -8.88
N TRP A 54 1.92 11.02 -7.64
CA TRP A 54 1.36 9.75 -7.19
C TRP A 54 0.11 9.30 -7.96
N ASN A 55 -0.60 10.22 -8.61
CA ASN A 55 -1.83 9.97 -9.36
C ASN A 55 -1.63 10.03 -10.88
N THR A 56 -0.38 10.14 -11.37
CA THR A 56 -0.03 10.18 -12.79
C THR A 56 0.97 9.08 -13.12
N THR A 57 0.85 8.48 -14.30
CA THR A 57 1.84 7.55 -14.85
C THR A 57 3.00 8.34 -15.42
N LEU A 58 4.23 7.87 -15.22
CA LEU A 58 5.44 8.46 -15.79
C LEU A 58 5.99 7.57 -16.92
N PRO A 59 6.76 8.12 -17.86
CA PRO A 59 7.41 7.34 -18.90
C PRO A 59 8.34 6.26 -18.31
N GLY A 60 8.32 5.06 -18.89
CA GLY A 60 9.10 3.91 -18.45
C GLY A 60 8.49 3.12 -17.29
N GLU A 61 7.37 3.59 -16.72
CA GLU A 61 6.67 2.88 -15.65
C GLU A 61 5.68 1.83 -16.17
N LYS A 62 5.18 1.03 -15.23
CA LYS A 62 4.04 0.14 -15.48
C LYS A 62 2.76 0.80 -15.03
N ALA A 63 1.69 0.60 -15.80
CA ALA A 63 0.34 0.96 -15.41
C ALA A 63 -0.52 -0.29 -15.20
N ASN A 64 -1.40 -0.24 -14.22
CA ASN A 64 -2.36 -1.31 -13.93
C ASN A 64 -3.73 -0.96 -14.51
N LEU A 65 -4.38 -1.91 -15.18
CA LEU A 65 -5.77 -1.78 -15.62
C LEU A 65 -6.72 -1.84 -14.43
N ASP A 66 -7.64 -0.89 -14.33
CA ASP A 66 -8.62 -0.84 -13.25
C ASP A 66 -9.42 -2.14 -13.12
N GLY A 67 -9.69 -2.54 -11.90
CA GLY A 67 -10.46 -3.76 -11.60
C GLY A 67 -9.76 -5.08 -11.94
N THR A 68 -8.51 -5.05 -12.44
CA THR A 68 -7.76 -6.24 -12.83
C THR A 68 -6.40 -6.32 -12.14
N GLY A 69 -5.72 -7.47 -12.28
CA GLY A 69 -4.30 -7.61 -11.92
C GLY A 69 -3.35 -7.38 -13.10
N SER A 70 -3.87 -7.01 -14.27
CA SER A 70 -3.07 -6.85 -15.48
C SER A 70 -2.30 -5.55 -15.47
N VAL A 71 -1.02 -5.62 -15.86
CA VAL A 71 -0.13 -4.46 -15.99
C VAL A 71 0.49 -4.42 -17.38
N PHE A 72 0.81 -3.23 -17.86
CA PHE A 72 1.52 -3.01 -19.13
C PHE A 72 2.57 -1.91 -18.96
N ASN A 73 3.59 -1.94 -19.81
CA ASN A 73 4.62 -0.91 -19.82
C ASN A 73 4.12 0.35 -20.54
N VAL A 74 4.43 1.51 -19.98
CA VAL A 74 4.15 2.82 -20.55
C VAL A 74 5.48 3.43 -20.97
N GLU A 75 5.84 3.30 -22.24
CA GLU A 75 7.10 3.86 -22.78
C GLU A 75 7.02 5.37 -22.84
N GLU A 76 5.91 5.91 -23.35
CA GLU A 76 5.63 7.32 -23.45
C GLU A 76 4.26 7.66 -22.87
N VAL A 77 4.14 8.86 -22.31
CA VAL A 77 2.88 9.37 -21.76
C VAL A 77 2.26 10.34 -22.75
N ASP A 78 1.49 9.80 -23.68
CA ASP A 78 0.69 10.54 -24.65
C ASP A 78 -0.65 11.03 -24.06
N ASP A 79 -1.47 11.67 -24.89
CA ASP A 79 -2.78 12.18 -24.46
C ASP A 79 -3.77 11.05 -24.11
N GLU A 80 -3.64 9.90 -24.76
CA GLU A 80 -4.48 8.72 -24.47
C GLU A 80 -4.15 8.15 -23.07
N ILE A 81 -2.87 7.99 -22.75
CA ILE A 81 -2.44 7.54 -21.40
C ILE A 81 -2.87 8.55 -20.33
N ARG A 82 -2.74 9.86 -20.58
CA ARG A 82 -3.20 10.90 -19.65
C ARG A 82 -4.70 10.83 -19.43
N ARG A 83 -5.49 10.71 -20.51
CA ARG A 83 -6.94 10.58 -20.45
C ARG A 83 -7.34 9.36 -19.64
N ARG A 84 -6.84 8.18 -19.98
CA ARG A 84 -7.15 6.92 -19.30
C ARG A 84 -6.78 6.98 -17.81
N CYS A 85 -5.65 7.61 -17.48
CA CYS A 85 -5.23 7.80 -16.10
C CYS A 85 -6.19 8.74 -15.34
N SER A 86 -6.64 9.83 -15.98
CA SER A 86 -7.60 10.77 -15.36
C SER A 86 -8.99 10.17 -15.16
N GLU A 87 -9.42 9.30 -16.07
CA GLU A 87 -10.69 8.58 -16.00
C GLU A 87 -10.66 7.37 -15.05
N MET A 88 -9.53 7.12 -14.39
CA MET A 88 -9.34 5.96 -13.50
C MET A 88 -9.45 4.59 -14.21
N ASP A 89 -9.24 4.55 -15.52
CA ASP A 89 -9.20 3.31 -16.31
C ASP A 89 -7.85 2.58 -16.14
N ILE A 90 -6.78 3.35 -15.95
CA ILE A 90 -5.46 2.84 -15.59
C ILE A 90 -4.91 3.54 -14.36
N HIS A 91 -4.04 2.87 -13.62
CA HIS A 91 -3.43 3.39 -12.40
C HIS A 91 -1.90 3.34 -12.49
N PRO A 92 -1.20 4.41 -12.07
CA PRO A 92 0.25 4.36 -11.87
C PRO A 92 0.59 3.30 -10.84
N THR A 93 1.74 2.64 -11.00
CA THR A 93 2.16 1.57 -10.10
C THR A 93 3.53 1.84 -9.49
N GLY A 94 3.77 1.20 -8.34
CA GLY A 94 5.09 1.06 -7.75
C GLY A 94 5.48 -0.42 -7.67
N GLU A 95 6.76 -0.67 -7.60
CA GLU A 95 7.28 -2.02 -7.43
C GLU A 95 6.98 -2.55 -6.02
N LEU A 96 6.64 -3.83 -5.96
CA LEU A 96 6.74 -4.65 -4.76
C LEU A 96 8.04 -5.45 -4.87
N PRO A 97 9.13 -5.04 -4.19
CA PRO A 97 10.45 -5.62 -4.38
C PRO A 97 10.49 -7.13 -4.15
N GLY A 98 11.38 -7.81 -4.86
CA GLY A 98 11.59 -9.23 -4.80
C GLY A 98 13.03 -9.61 -5.10
N ASP A 99 13.22 -10.79 -5.66
CA ASP A 99 14.53 -11.26 -6.11
C ASP A 99 15.00 -10.42 -7.30
N GLY A 100 16.22 -9.89 -7.24
CA GLY A 100 16.79 -9.03 -8.28
C GLY A 100 16.32 -7.58 -8.27
N SER A 101 15.50 -7.16 -7.29
CA SER A 101 15.15 -5.75 -7.14
C SER A 101 16.31 -4.94 -6.54
N ASP A 102 16.34 -3.64 -6.89
CA ASP A 102 17.28 -2.66 -6.33
C ASP A 102 16.60 -1.75 -5.31
N GLY A 103 17.40 -1.04 -4.49
CA GLY A 103 16.85 -0.02 -3.58
C GLY A 103 17.65 0.16 -2.30
N THR A 104 17.22 1.09 -1.46
CA THR A 104 17.91 1.53 -0.25
C THR A 104 17.88 0.52 0.90
N HIS A 105 16.96 -0.42 0.88
CA HIS A 105 16.79 -1.44 1.93
C HIS A 105 17.54 -2.74 1.60
N GLU A 106 18.85 -2.66 1.35
CA GLU A 106 19.69 -3.75 0.85
C GLU A 106 19.51 -5.07 1.61
N ARG A 107 19.44 -5.02 2.95
CA ARG A 107 19.28 -6.22 3.77
C ARG A 107 17.95 -6.93 3.52
N TRP A 108 16.86 -6.19 3.36
CA TRP A 108 15.55 -6.76 3.03
C TRP A 108 15.54 -7.32 1.61
N ILE A 109 16.11 -6.60 0.66
CA ILE A 109 16.22 -7.05 -0.75
C ILE A 109 17.05 -8.35 -0.81
N ALA A 110 18.20 -8.41 -0.16
CA ALA A 110 19.01 -9.62 -0.11
C ALA A 110 18.26 -10.80 0.53
N ALA A 111 17.43 -10.55 1.56
CA ALA A 111 16.62 -11.59 2.18
C ALA A 111 15.46 -12.05 1.28
N LEU A 112 14.86 -11.13 0.50
CA LEU A 112 13.87 -11.47 -0.52
C LEU A 112 14.45 -12.34 -1.62
N GLY A 113 15.66 -12.03 -2.10
CA GLY A 113 16.39 -12.83 -3.07
C GLY A 113 16.70 -14.23 -2.56
N LYS A 114 17.25 -14.36 -1.34
CA LYS A 114 17.46 -15.68 -0.69
C LYS A 114 16.16 -16.48 -0.54
N ALA A 115 15.05 -15.81 -0.34
CA ALA A 115 13.74 -16.43 -0.23
C ALA A 115 13.08 -16.69 -1.60
N ARG A 116 13.69 -16.26 -2.70
CA ARG A 116 13.19 -16.34 -4.08
C ARG A 116 11.78 -15.75 -4.21
N VAL A 117 11.60 -14.55 -3.63
CA VAL A 117 10.31 -13.85 -3.70
C VAL A 117 10.23 -13.15 -5.04
N GLU A 118 9.28 -13.53 -5.86
CA GLU A 118 9.04 -12.87 -7.15
C GLU A 118 8.69 -11.39 -6.95
N PRO A 119 9.33 -10.47 -7.71
CA PRO A 119 8.93 -9.08 -7.72
C PRO A 119 7.50 -8.93 -8.27
N GLY A 120 6.85 -7.86 -7.90
CA GLY A 120 5.49 -7.57 -8.36
C GLY A 120 5.24 -6.09 -8.48
N THR A 121 4.02 -5.72 -8.80
CA THR A 121 3.59 -4.32 -8.87
C THR A 121 2.35 -4.10 -8.04
N ARG A 122 2.15 -2.86 -7.60
CA ARG A 122 0.94 -2.43 -6.90
C ARG A 122 0.58 -1.02 -7.36
N SER A 123 -0.72 -0.76 -7.54
CA SER A 123 -1.22 0.59 -7.82
C SER A 123 -0.87 1.55 -6.71
N LEU A 124 -0.42 2.77 -7.07
CA LEU A 124 -0.09 3.84 -6.12
C LEU A 124 -1.35 4.44 -5.48
N ARG A 125 -2.49 4.27 -6.12
CA ARG A 125 -3.76 4.81 -5.67
C ARG A 125 -4.82 3.72 -5.52
N LEU A 126 -5.80 4.00 -4.69
CA LEU A 126 -6.94 3.14 -4.43
C LEU A 126 -8.20 3.79 -4.99
N ARG A 127 -8.93 3.04 -5.84
CA ARG A 127 -10.26 3.47 -6.26
C ARG A 127 -11.27 3.20 -5.16
N VAL A 128 -12.01 4.23 -4.78
CA VAL A 128 -13.17 4.13 -3.89
C VAL A 128 -14.41 4.37 -4.75
N SER A 129 -15.32 3.40 -4.79
CA SER A 129 -16.55 3.47 -5.58
C SER A 129 -17.79 3.56 -4.68
N ASP A 130 -18.88 4.07 -5.22
CA ASP A 130 -20.18 4.14 -4.56
C ASP A 130 -20.13 4.87 -3.21
N LEU A 131 -19.25 5.88 -3.09
CA LEU A 131 -19.08 6.63 -1.85
C LEU A 131 -20.33 7.46 -1.54
N THR A 132 -20.98 7.13 -0.44
CA THR A 132 -22.08 7.90 0.13
C THR A 132 -21.84 8.15 1.60
N TRP A 133 -22.37 9.25 2.13
CA TRP A 133 -22.23 9.59 3.54
C TRP A 133 -23.51 10.21 4.09
N LYS A 134 -23.69 10.07 5.40
CA LYS A 134 -24.76 10.71 6.16
C LYS A 134 -24.16 11.21 7.48
N ILE A 135 -24.42 12.48 7.77
CA ILE A 135 -24.04 13.09 9.04
C ILE A 135 -25.30 13.14 9.89
N GLY A 136 -25.32 12.44 11.03
CA GLY A 136 -26.34 12.52 12.07
C GLY A 136 -25.85 13.34 13.26
N GLU A 137 -26.69 13.49 14.28
CA GLU A 137 -26.33 14.23 15.50
C GLU A 137 -25.16 13.56 16.25
N ASP A 138 -25.19 12.25 16.40
CA ASP A 138 -24.23 11.48 17.18
C ASP A 138 -23.37 10.50 16.33
N ALA A 139 -23.62 10.44 15.01
CA ALA A 139 -22.97 9.47 14.15
C ALA A 139 -22.68 10.01 12.75
N PHE A 140 -21.55 9.58 12.21
CA PHE A 140 -21.19 9.73 10.82
C PHE A 140 -21.23 8.36 10.15
N GLU A 141 -22.14 8.20 9.20
CA GLU A 141 -22.26 6.96 8.41
C GLU A 141 -21.54 7.15 7.07
N LEU A 142 -20.71 6.19 6.72
CA LEU A 142 -19.96 6.17 5.47
C LEU A 142 -20.14 4.81 4.81
N LYS A 143 -20.56 4.81 3.54
CA LYS A 143 -20.70 3.60 2.72
C LYS A 143 -19.90 3.76 1.46
N PHE A 144 -19.12 2.75 1.11
CA PHE A 144 -18.29 2.72 -0.09
C PHE A 144 -17.91 1.29 -0.48
N THR A 145 -17.51 1.12 -1.73
CA THR A 145 -17.00 -0.15 -2.27
C THR A 145 -15.50 -0.05 -2.51
N LEU A 146 -14.77 -1.10 -2.12
CA LEU A 146 -13.33 -1.22 -2.33
C LEU A 146 -12.99 -2.50 -3.09
N GLY A 147 -11.97 -2.44 -3.91
CA GLY A 147 -11.37 -3.60 -4.53
C GLY A 147 -10.76 -4.57 -3.49
N ARG A 148 -10.62 -5.83 -3.88
CA ARG A 148 -10.03 -6.87 -3.02
C ARG A 148 -8.61 -6.50 -2.57
N GLY A 149 -8.32 -6.66 -1.28
CA GLY A 149 -7.01 -6.36 -0.69
C GLY A 149 -6.83 -4.91 -0.24
N ALA A 150 -7.82 -4.04 -0.46
CA ALA A 150 -7.88 -2.69 0.10
C ALA A 150 -8.42 -2.71 1.54
N PHE A 151 -8.05 -1.70 2.31
CA PHE A 151 -8.46 -1.58 3.71
C PHE A 151 -9.32 -0.34 3.94
N ALA A 152 -10.55 -0.54 4.43
CA ALA A 152 -11.46 0.55 4.77
C ALA A 152 -10.84 1.55 5.77
N THR A 153 -10.00 1.08 6.69
CA THR A 153 -9.27 1.94 7.63
C THR A 153 -8.33 2.94 6.95
N SER A 154 -7.80 2.63 5.77
CA SER A 154 -7.00 3.60 5.00
C SER A 154 -7.88 4.73 4.46
N VAL A 155 -9.05 4.40 3.93
CA VAL A 155 -10.03 5.40 3.46
C VAL A 155 -10.53 6.26 4.62
N MET A 156 -10.86 5.63 5.74
CA MET A 156 -11.35 6.35 6.93
C MET A 156 -10.34 7.38 7.45
N ARG A 157 -9.04 7.08 7.39
CA ARG A 157 -7.99 8.02 7.82
C ARG A 157 -7.89 9.29 6.98
N GLU A 158 -8.28 9.21 5.71
CA GLU A 158 -8.31 10.38 4.81
C GLU A 158 -9.55 11.28 5.06
N ILE A 159 -10.58 10.75 5.72
CA ILE A 159 -11.87 11.42 5.86
C ILE A 159 -12.10 11.90 7.31
N VAL A 160 -11.70 11.11 8.30
CA VAL A 160 -11.97 11.36 9.70
C VAL A 160 -10.73 11.25 10.58
N VAL A 161 -10.63 12.14 11.56
CA VAL A 161 -9.65 12.03 12.63
C VAL A 161 -10.24 11.16 13.73
N THR A 162 -9.81 9.89 13.80
CA THR A 162 -10.23 9.00 14.89
C THR A 162 -9.44 9.30 16.15
N ARG A 163 -10.14 9.56 17.26
CA ARG A 163 -9.52 9.59 18.60
C ARG A 163 -9.73 8.24 19.27
N PRO A 164 -8.76 7.73 20.04
CA PRO A 164 -9.01 6.56 20.87
C PRO A 164 -10.15 6.87 21.84
N PRO A 165 -11.00 5.88 22.18
CA PRO A 165 -12.03 6.09 23.21
C PRO A 165 -11.35 6.59 24.48
N MET A 166 -11.90 7.65 25.08
CA MET A 166 -11.47 8.13 26.39
C MET A 166 -11.64 6.95 27.36
N SER A 167 -10.57 6.55 28.04
CA SER A 167 -10.66 5.61 29.13
C SER A 167 -11.58 6.20 30.20
N VAL A 168 -12.76 5.64 30.34
CA VAL A 168 -13.61 5.98 31.49
C VAL A 168 -12.88 5.45 32.73
N PRO A 169 -12.52 6.33 33.70
CA PRO A 169 -11.94 5.83 34.94
C PRO A 169 -12.93 4.89 35.62
N PRO A 170 -12.44 3.81 36.26
CA PRO A 170 -13.34 2.92 36.98
C PRO A 170 -14.09 3.74 38.03
N VAL A 171 -15.42 3.59 38.03
CA VAL A 171 -16.29 4.14 39.06
C VAL A 171 -15.91 3.45 40.38
N SER A 172 -15.40 4.23 41.33
CA SER A 172 -15.05 3.79 42.70
C SER A 172 -16.30 3.49 43.52
#